data_27c5b7187a832a08ad0381597c43cb11
#
_entry.id   27c5b7187a832a08ad0381597c43cb11
#
_cell.length_a   1.000
_cell.length_b   1.000
_cell.length_c   1.000
_cell.angle_alpha   90.00
_cell.angle_beta   90.00
_cell.angle_gamma   90.00
#
_symmetry.space_group_name_H-M   'P 1'
#
loop_
_entity.id
_entity.type
_entity.pdbx_description
1 polymer ?
#
loop_
_entity_poly.entity_id
_entity_poly.type
_entity_poly.pdbx_seq_one_letter_code
_entity_poly.pdbx_strand_id
1 'polypeptide(L)'
;MKLAVPGEPHLTYCTNIHPGETWAEVRANLERHVSRVKAAVAPTRPFGVGLRLSAVAAAALAQPAELDAFRTFLRDSGLYVFTINGFPYGPFHGTRVKEEVYLPDWLDDARLSYSDRLAELLAALLPDEPGLEGTVSTVPGAFKGRVRGAADESRMAELMVRHAAGLHRLRERTGKMVSLALEPEPCCHMETVD
;
A
#
# COMPACT_ATOMS: atom_id res chain seq x y z
N MET A 1 -13.07 6.17 7.13
CA MET A 1 -14.30 6.97 6.99
C MET A 1 -13.92 8.44 6.87
N LYS A 2 -14.58 9.19 6.03
CA LYS A 2 -14.39 10.64 5.93
C LYS A 2 -14.91 11.34 7.18
N LEU A 3 -14.13 12.23 7.78
CA LEU A 3 -14.50 12.96 8.99
C LEU A 3 -15.09 14.31 8.63
N ALA A 4 -16.14 14.74 9.32
CA ALA A 4 -16.79 16.03 9.12
C ALA A 4 -16.08 17.13 9.93
N VAL A 5 -14.79 17.35 9.64
CA VAL A 5 -13.95 18.40 10.24
C VAL A 5 -13.21 19.13 9.13
N PRO A 6 -12.65 20.35 9.37
CA PRO A 6 -11.90 21.07 8.34
C PRO A 6 -10.80 20.19 7.71
N GLY A 7 -10.69 20.21 6.38
CA GLY A 7 -9.79 19.36 5.62
C GLY A 7 -10.35 17.97 5.29
N GLU A 8 -11.50 17.61 5.82
CA GLU A 8 -12.21 16.34 5.55
C GLU A 8 -11.32 15.09 5.50
N PRO A 9 -10.44 14.86 6.51
CA PRO A 9 -9.50 13.74 6.48
C PRO A 9 -10.23 12.41 6.52
N HIS A 10 -9.58 11.39 5.94
CA HIS A 10 -10.09 10.04 5.92
C HIS A 10 -9.44 9.20 7.03
N LEU A 11 -10.25 8.58 7.88
CA LEU A 11 -9.81 7.62 8.88
C LEU A 11 -9.93 6.20 8.34
N THR A 12 -8.91 5.39 8.59
CA THR A 12 -8.84 3.99 8.14
C THR A 12 -8.55 3.04 9.29
N TYR A 13 -8.91 1.78 9.08
CA TYR A 13 -8.41 0.65 9.86
C TYR A 13 -7.29 -0.02 9.08
N CYS A 14 -6.08 -0.03 9.64
CA CYS A 14 -4.91 -0.63 9.00
C CYS A 14 -4.88 -2.14 9.22
N THR A 15 -4.83 -2.90 8.14
CA THR A 15 -4.86 -4.38 8.19
C THR A 15 -3.49 -5.01 8.45
N ASN A 16 -2.42 -4.24 8.46
CA ASN A 16 -1.06 -4.69 8.77
C ASN A 16 -0.89 -5.26 10.20
N ILE A 17 -1.85 -5.02 11.10
CA ILE A 17 -1.86 -5.64 12.44
C ILE A 17 -2.22 -7.14 12.41
N HIS A 18 -2.78 -7.63 11.32
CA HIS A 18 -3.15 -9.02 11.16
C HIS A 18 -2.11 -9.77 10.34
N PRO A 19 -1.71 -10.98 10.74
CA PRO A 19 -0.90 -11.84 9.89
C PRO A 19 -1.71 -12.24 8.64
N GLY A 20 -1.03 -12.41 7.52
CA GLY A 20 -1.63 -12.85 6.26
C GLY A 20 -0.72 -12.52 5.09
N GLU A 21 -0.23 -13.57 4.42
CA GLU A 21 0.68 -13.45 3.29
C GLU A 21 -0.02 -13.73 1.97
N THR A 22 -1.01 -14.62 1.97
CA THR A 22 -1.82 -14.93 0.80
C THR A 22 -3.03 -14.00 0.72
N TRP A 23 -3.55 -13.81 -0.49
CA TRP A 23 -4.78 -13.04 -0.70
C TRP A 23 -5.97 -13.65 0.06
N ALA A 24 -6.08 -14.97 0.12
CA ALA A 24 -7.13 -15.66 0.87
C ALA A 24 -7.10 -15.32 2.37
N GLU A 25 -5.91 -15.27 2.98
CA GLU A 25 -5.74 -14.88 4.39
C GLU A 25 -6.08 -13.41 4.61
N VAL A 26 -5.62 -12.52 3.74
CA VAL A 26 -5.97 -11.09 3.78
C VAL A 26 -7.47 -10.92 3.67
N ARG A 27 -8.12 -11.59 2.73
CA ARG A 27 -9.57 -11.55 2.55
C ARG A 27 -10.33 -12.03 3.78
N ALA A 28 -9.92 -13.15 4.38
CA ALA A 28 -10.51 -13.68 5.61
C ALA A 28 -10.38 -12.70 6.79
N ASN A 29 -9.25 -11.99 6.90
CA ASN A 29 -9.05 -10.97 7.93
C ASN A 29 -9.96 -9.75 7.73
N LEU A 30 -10.17 -9.30 6.51
CA LEU A 30 -11.12 -8.23 6.19
C LEU A 30 -12.55 -8.61 6.64
N GLU A 31 -13.00 -9.79 6.29
CA GLU A 31 -14.32 -10.29 6.66
C GLU A 31 -14.48 -10.45 8.18
N ARG A 32 -13.47 -11.01 8.84
CA ARG A 32 -13.52 -11.30 10.29
C ARG A 32 -13.37 -10.05 11.15
N HIS A 33 -12.43 -9.16 10.83
CA HIS A 33 -12.01 -8.09 11.73
C HIS A 33 -12.55 -6.73 11.30
N VAL A 34 -12.35 -6.34 10.04
CA VAL A 34 -12.74 -5.00 9.58
C VAL A 34 -14.25 -4.81 9.61
N SER A 35 -15.02 -5.81 9.22
CA SER A 35 -16.49 -5.77 9.28
C SER A 35 -17.00 -5.55 10.71
N ARG A 36 -16.36 -6.17 11.71
CA ARG A 36 -16.73 -5.99 13.13
C ARG A 36 -16.37 -4.59 13.63
N VAL A 37 -15.18 -4.09 13.30
CA VAL A 37 -14.78 -2.72 13.67
C VAL A 37 -15.71 -1.70 13.01
N LYS A 38 -15.99 -1.85 11.71
CA LYS A 38 -16.94 -0.99 11.01
C LYS A 38 -18.32 -0.98 11.70
N ALA A 39 -18.85 -2.15 12.05
CA ALA A 39 -20.15 -2.24 12.72
C ALA A 39 -20.19 -1.48 14.06
N ALA A 40 -19.05 -1.42 14.77
CA ALA A 40 -18.94 -0.72 16.05
C ALA A 40 -18.74 0.80 15.89
N VAL A 41 -17.90 1.25 14.94
CA VAL A 41 -17.47 2.66 14.87
C VAL A 41 -18.11 3.45 13.74
N ALA A 42 -18.62 2.80 12.71
CA ALA A 42 -19.24 3.43 11.54
C ALA A 42 -20.37 2.58 10.94
N PRO A 43 -21.42 2.20 11.72
CA PRO A 43 -22.43 1.25 11.27
C PRO A 43 -23.14 1.69 9.98
N THR A 44 -23.41 2.98 9.84
CA THR A 44 -24.20 3.56 8.73
C THR A 44 -23.36 4.35 7.71
N ARG A 45 -22.05 4.48 7.94
CA ARG A 45 -21.18 5.30 7.09
C ARG A 45 -20.16 4.43 6.35
N PRO A 46 -19.69 4.83 5.16
CA PRO A 46 -18.55 4.19 4.52
C PRO A 46 -17.32 4.23 5.43
N PHE A 47 -16.56 3.12 5.45
CA PHE A 47 -15.41 2.97 6.35
C PHE A 47 -14.13 2.68 5.55
N GLY A 48 -13.06 3.46 5.83
CA GLY A 48 -11.76 3.34 5.17
C GLY A 48 -10.98 2.12 5.63
N VAL A 49 -10.31 1.47 4.70
CA VAL A 49 -9.39 0.35 4.94
C VAL A 49 -8.00 0.74 4.45
N GLY A 50 -7.02 0.72 5.36
CA GLY A 50 -5.61 0.74 5.03
C GLY A 50 -5.17 -0.69 4.74
N LEU A 51 -5.05 -1.02 3.46
CA LEU A 51 -4.83 -2.38 3.02
C LEU A 51 -3.34 -2.73 3.03
N ARG A 52 -2.96 -3.82 3.69
CA ARG A 52 -1.63 -4.40 3.53
C ARG A 52 -1.73 -5.60 2.58
N LEU A 53 -0.85 -5.61 1.58
CA LEU A 53 -0.71 -6.72 0.65
C LEU A 53 0.77 -7.13 0.57
N SER A 54 1.06 -8.41 0.73
CA SER A 54 2.35 -8.97 0.31
C SER A 54 2.46 -9.01 -1.22
N ALA A 55 3.64 -9.25 -1.75
CA ALA A 55 3.83 -9.40 -3.19
C ALA A 55 2.99 -10.55 -3.76
N VAL A 56 2.85 -11.66 -3.01
CA VAL A 56 2.04 -12.82 -3.40
C VAL A 56 0.56 -12.46 -3.39
N ALA A 57 0.08 -11.80 -2.32
CA ALA A 57 -1.31 -11.37 -2.24
C ALA A 57 -1.66 -10.34 -3.32
N ALA A 58 -0.76 -9.38 -3.59
CA ALA A 58 -0.94 -8.39 -4.64
C ALA A 58 -1.01 -9.04 -6.04
N ALA A 59 -0.18 -10.04 -6.31
CA ALA A 59 -0.21 -10.78 -7.57
C ALA A 59 -1.53 -11.55 -7.75
N ALA A 60 -2.05 -12.16 -6.70
CA ALA A 60 -3.31 -12.88 -6.73
C ALA A 60 -4.50 -11.91 -6.91
N LEU A 61 -4.54 -10.82 -6.13
CA LEU A 61 -5.59 -9.80 -6.25
C LEU A 61 -5.60 -9.11 -7.62
N ALA A 62 -4.46 -9.03 -8.31
CA ALA A 62 -4.38 -8.43 -9.65
C ALA A 62 -5.06 -9.27 -10.74
N GLN A 63 -5.48 -10.51 -10.45
CA GLN A 63 -6.30 -11.29 -11.38
C GLN A 63 -7.68 -10.65 -11.54
N PRO A 64 -8.17 -10.45 -12.75
CA PRO A 64 -9.43 -9.69 -12.98
C PRO A 64 -10.61 -10.20 -12.15
N ALA A 65 -10.80 -11.51 -12.08
CA ALA A 65 -11.90 -12.10 -11.31
C ALA A 65 -11.81 -11.81 -9.80
N GLU A 66 -10.59 -11.87 -9.23
CA GLU A 66 -10.35 -11.57 -7.81
C GLU A 66 -10.56 -10.09 -7.51
N LEU A 67 -10.07 -9.22 -8.38
CA LEU A 67 -10.24 -7.77 -8.24
C LEU A 67 -11.73 -7.37 -8.30
N ASP A 68 -12.48 -7.91 -9.24
CA ASP A 68 -13.92 -7.63 -9.38
C ASP A 68 -14.73 -8.18 -8.20
N ALA A 69 -14.38 -9.38 -7.72
CA ALA A 69 -14.97 -9.95 -6.51
C ALA A 69 -14.67 -9.09 -5.27
N PHE A 70 -13.44 -8.55 -5.18
CA PHE A 70 -13.08 -7.67 -4.08
C PHE A 70 -13.77 -6.31 -4.13
N ARG A 71 -13.89 -5.71 -5.31
CA ARG A 71 -14.67 -4.47 -5.51
C ARG A 71 -16.13 -4.65 -5.07
N THR A 72 -16.72 -5.77 -5.45
CA THR A 72 -18.09 -6.12 -5.03
C THR A 72 -18.19 -6.23 -3.52
N PHE A 73 -17.27 -6.95 -2.88
CA PHE A 73 -17.22 -7.04 -1.42
C PHE A 73 -17.10 -5.68 -0.73
N LEU A 74 -16.19 -4.82 -1.18
CA LEU A 74 -16.00 -3.49 -0.62
C LEU A 74 -17.30 -2.68 -0.68
N ARG A 75 -17.93 -2.65 -1.86
CA ARG A 75 -19.20 -1.96 -2.07
C ARG A 75 -20.30 -2.49 -1.16
N ASP A 76 -20.51 -3.81 -1.13
CA ASP A 76 -21.60 -4.44 -0.39
C ASP A 76 -21.40 -4.35 1.13
N SER A 77 -20.14 -4.27 1.59
CA SER A 77 -19.78 -4.07 3.00
C SER A 77 -19.70 -2.60 3.40
N GLY A 78 -19.87 -1.65 2.47
CA GLY A 78 -19.68 -0.23 2.74
C GLY A 78 -18.25 0.13 3.16
N LEU A 79 -17.26 -0.56 2.55
CA LEU A 79 -15.84 -0.35 2.76
C LEU A 79 -15.23 0.35 1.53
N TYR A 80 -14.12 1.06 1.71
CA TYR A 80 -13.33 1.61 0.62
C TYR A 80 -11.84 1.63 0.96
N VAL A 81 -10.99 1.55 -0.06
CA VAL A 81 -9.53 1.57 0.06
C VAL A 81 -9.01 2.86 -0.55
N PHE A 82 -8.19 3.59 0.18
CA PHE A 82 -7.49 4.79 -0.32
C PHE A 82 -6.00 4.79 0.02
N THR A 83 -5.53 3.80 0.78
CA THR A 83 -4.12 3.64 1.11
C THR A 83 -3.75 2.16 1.16
N ILE A 84 -2.56 1.84 0.63
CA ILE A 84 -1.96 0.50 0.70
C ILE A 84 -0.62 0.60 1.40
N ASN A 85 -0.44 -0.22 2.46
CA ASN A 85 0.86 -0.43 3.06
C ASN A 85 1.66 -1.39 2.18
N GLY A 86 2.65 -0.85 1.47
CA GLY A 86 3.58 -1.56 0.58
C GLY A 86 4.99 -1.70 1.16
N PHE A 87 5.19 -1.37 2.44
CA PHE A 87 6.50 -1.47 3.06
C PHE A 87 6.98 -2.92 3.14
N PRO A 88 6.31 -3.87 3.83
CA PRO A 88 6.73 -5.26 3.84
C PRO A 88 6.33 -5.98 2.54
N TYR A 89 7.33 -6.43 1.81
CA TYR A 89 7.13 -7.21 0.58
C TYR A 89 6.64 -8.64 0.85
N GLY A 90 7.15 -9.25 1.90
CA GLY A 90 6.86 -10.63 2.32
C GLY A 90 6.43 -10.71 3.78
N PRO A 91 6.59 -11.89 4.39
CA PRO A 91 6.17 -12.13 5.77
C PRO A 91 6.94 -11.27 6.77
N PHE A 92 6.21 -10.67 7.70
CA PHE A 92 6.80 -9.89 8.80
C PHE A 92 6.17 -10.18 10.16
N HIS A 93 5.12 -11.01 10.23
CA HIS A 93 4.54 -11.48 11.47
C HIS A 93 5.11 -12.87 11.84
N GLY A 94 5.39 -13.07 13.13
CA GLY A 94 5.81 -14.37 13.64
C GLY A 94 7.21 -14.83 13.19
N THR A 95 7.96 -13.97 12.53
CA THR A 95 9.33 -14.23 12.08
C THR A 95 10.29 -13.18 12.60
N ARG A 96 11.57 -13.55 12.72
CA ARG A 96 12.64 -12.60 13.05
C ARG A 96 13.13 -11.92 11.78
N VAL A 97 12.48 -10.86 11.37
CA VAL A 97 12.75 -10.19 10.09
C VAL A 97 13.98 -9.26 10.11
N LYS A 98 14.23 -8.55 11.23
CA LYS A 98 15.34 -7.58 11.33
C LYS A 98 15.47 -6.76 10.01
N GLU A 99 16.67 -6.70 9.46
CA GLU A 99 17.00 -5.97 8.23
C GLU A 99 16.35 -6.58 6.97
N GLU A 100 15.96 -7.86 7.00
CA GLU A 100 15.31 -8.54 5.87
C GLU A 100 13.90 -8.01 5.56
N VAL A 101 13.25 -7.31 6.49
CA VAL A 101 11.96 -6.66 6.26
C VAL A 101 12.02 -5.60 5.17
N TYR A 102 13.19 -5.01 4.95
CA TYR A 102 13.41 -3.99 3.92
C TYR A 102 13.58 -4.57 2.51
N LEU A 103 13.77 -5.90 2.40
CA LEU A 103 14.04 -6.55 1.11
C LEU A 103 12.77 -7.03 0.41
N PRO A 104 12.74 -6.98 -0.94
CA PRO A 104 13.63 -6.20 -1.79
C PRO A 104 13.50 -4.70 -1.51
N ASP A 105 14.60 -3.97 -1.56
CA ASP A 105 14.64 -2.52 -1.41
C ASP A 105 14.74 -1.79 -2.77
N TRP A 106 14.95 -0.46 -2.77
CA TRP A 106 15.03 0.33 -4.01
C TRP A 106 16.33 0.16 -4.80
N LEU A 107 17.18 -0.80 -4.44
CA LEU A 107 18.28 -1.28 -5.28
C LEU A 107 17.82 -2.37 -6.26
N ASP A 108 16.62 -2.94 -6.05
CA ASP A 108 16.09 -4.10 -6.77
C ASP A 108 14.89 -3.75 -7.64
N ASP A 109 14.88 -4.19 -8.90
CA ASP A 109 13.71 -4.06 -9.81
C ASP A 109 12.45 -4.76 -9.28
N ALA A 110 12.58 -5.73 -8.40
CA ALA A 110 11.44 -6.38 -7.77
C ALA A 110 10.65 -5.41 -6.90
N ARG A 111 11.32 -4.45 -6.21
CA ARG A 111 10.65 -3.38 -5.45
C ARG A 111 9.85 -2.47 -6.37
N LEU A 112 10.44 -2.05 -7.48
CA LEU A 112 9.75 -1.25 -8.49
C LEU A 112 8.49 -1.97 -9.01
N SER A 113 8.65 -3.22 -9.46
CA SER A 113 7.56 -4.03 -10.02
C SER A 113 6.42 -4.24 -9.02
N TYR A 114 6.76 -4.44 -7.76
CA TYR A 114 5.78 -4.57 -6.67
C TYR A 114 5.05 -3.26 -6.41
N SER A 115 5.76 -2.14 -6.30
CA SER A 115 5.18 -0.81 -6.07
C SER A 115 4.27 -0.40 -7.22
N ASP A 116 4.66 -0.66 -8.47
CA ASP A 116 3.83 -0.42 -9.66
C ASP A 116 2.53 -1.23 -9.59
N ARG A 117 2.61 -2.51 -9.23
CA ARG A 117 1.41 -3.36 -9.05
C ARG A 117 0.49 -2.84 -7.96
N LEU A 118 1.03 -2.40 -6.82
CA LEU A 118 0.22 -1.82 -5.75
C LEU A 118 -0.46 -0.53 -6.19
N ALA A 119 0.21 0.31 -6.97
CA ALA A 119 -0.36 1.54 -7.51
C ALA A 119 -1.51 1.26 -8.48
N GLU A 120 -1.37 0.28 -9.38
CA GLU A 120 -2.43 -0.17 -10.30
C GLU A 120 -3.65 -0.70 -9.53
N LEU A 121 -3.41 -1.55 -8.52
CA LEU A 121 -4.48 -2.06 -7.67
C LEU A 121 -5.19 -0.93 -6.91
N LEU A 122 -4.42 0.00 -6.34
CA LEU A 122 -5.01 1.12 -5.62
C LEU A 122 -5.84 2.01 -6.54
N ALA A 123 -5.36 2.36 -7.72
CA ALA A 123 -6.13 3.13 -8.69
C ALA A 123 -7.45 2.45 -9.07
N ALA A 124 -7.44 1.11 -9.17
CA ALA A 124 -8.63 0.33 -9.45
C ALA A 124 -9.63 0.26 -8.27
N LEU A 125 -9.15 0.41 -7.04
CA LEU A 125 -9.96 0.33 -5.81
C LEU A 125 -10.38 1.70 -5.26
N LEU A 126 -9.68 2.76 -5.67
CA LEU A 126 -9.89 4.12 -5.16
C LEU A 126 -11.28 4.64 -5.57
N PRO A 127 -12.10 5.13 -4.62
CA PRO A 127 -13.39 5.73 -4.95
C PRO A 127 -13.30 6.88 -5.95
N ASP A 128 -14.38 7.09 -6.70
CA ASP A 128 -14.56 8.28 -7.56
C ASP A 128 -15.02 9.48 -6.71
N GLU A 129 -14.14 9.93 -5.82
CA GLU A 129 -14.38 11.09 -4.96
C GLU A 129 -13.43 12.21 -5.37
N PRO A 130 -13.94 13.40 -5.77
CA PRO A 130 -13.09 14.52 -6.14
C PRO A 130 -12.11 14.91 -5.03
N GLY A 131 -10.83 15.03 -5.36
CA GLY A 131 -9.78 15.40 -4.42
C GLY A 131 -9.27 14.27 -3.52
N LEU A 132 -9.84 13.05 -3.62
CA LEU A 132 -9.30 11.90 -2.90
C LEU A 132 -8.06 11.36 -3.62
N GLU A 133 -6.93 11.38 -2.92
CA GLU A 133 -5.68 10.81 -3.37
C GLU A 133 -5.45 9.45 -2.73
N GLY A 134 -4.93 8.51 -3.51
CA GLY A 134 -4.45 7.22 -3.01
C GLY A 134 -2.99 7.30 -2.60
N THR A 135 -2.58 6.56 -1.57
CA THR A 135 -1.19 6.45 -1.15
C THR A 135 -0.72 5.01 -1.09
N VAL A 136 0.48 4.76 -1.60
CA VAL A 136 1.20 3.48 -1.41
C VAL A 136 2.46 3.78 -0.61
N SER A 137 2.59 3.18 0.57
CA SER A 137 3.81 3.34 1.36
C SER A 137 4.91 2.38 0.91
N THR A 138 6.17 2.73 1.18
CA THR A 138 7.34 1.94 0.79
C THR A 138 8.52 2.17 1.73
N VAL A 139 9.50 1.25 1.64
CA VAL A 139 10.77 1.37 2.36
C VAL A 139 11.54 2.63 1.95
N PRO A 140 12.25 3.27 2.88
CA PRO A 140 12.94 4.54 2.62
C PRO A 140 14.32 4.33 1.98
N GLY A 141 14.32 3.97 0.71
CA GLY A 141 15.51 3.63 -0.06
C GLY A 141 15.98 2.21 0.21
N ALA A 142 17.01 2.06 1.05
CA ALA A 142 17.56 0.78 1.48
C ALA A 142 18.10 0.88 2.92
N PHE A 143 18.34 -0.25 3.57
CA PHE A 143 19.09 -0.30 4.82
C PHE A 143 20.52 0.25 4.61
N LYS A 144 21.02 1.14 5.49
CA LYS A 144 22.29 1.84 5.31
C LYS A 144 23.48 0.90 5.01
N GLY A 145 23.51 -0.27 5.68
CA GLY A 145 24.57 -1.25 5.47
C GLY A 145 24.63 -1.85 4.06
N ARG A 146 23.60 -1.66 3.24
CA ARG A 146 23.55 -2.12 1.84
C ARG A 146 23.99 -1.04 0.85
N VAL A 147 23.93 0.23 1.22
CA VAL A 147 24.31 1.36 0.38
C VAL A 147 25.82 1.56 0.45
N ARG A 148 26.51 1.31 -0.66
CA ARG A 148 27.99 1.32 -0.75
C ARG A 148 28.55 2.61 -1.31
N GLY A 149 27.72 3.52 -1.80
CA GLY A 149 28.12 4.81 -2.34
C GLY A 149 27.23 5.32 -3.47
N ALA A 150 27.70 6.32 -4.19
CA ALA A 150 26.94 7.08 -5.17
C ALA A 150 26.29 6.24 -6.29
N ALA A 151 26.86 5.09 -6.64
CA ALA A 151 26.25 4.20 -7.63
C ALA A 151 24.93 3.59 -7.12
N ASP A 152 24.91 3.17 -5.85
CA ASP A 152 23.67 2.64 -5.23
C ASP A 152 22.64 3.74 -5.03
N GLU A 153 23.06 4.94 -4.63
CA GLU A 153 22.18 6.10 -4.52
C GLU A 153 21.55 6.46 -5.88
N SER A 154 22.37 6.47 -6.94
CA SER A 154 21.89 6.69 -8.30
C SER A 154 20.89 5.61 -8.74
N ARG A 155 21.13 4.35 -8.35
CA ARG A 155 20.23 3.23 -8.66
C ARG A 155 18.89 3.38 -7.97
N MET A 156 18.86 3.72 -6.67
CA MET A 156 17.63 3.97 -5.94
C MET A 156 16.84 5.12 -6.57
N ALA A 157 17.52 6.23 -6.87
CA ALA A 157 16.89 7.38 -7.51
C ALA A 157 16.31 7.02 -8.89
N GLU A 158 17.06 6.26 -9.73
CA GLU A 158 16.56 5.78 -11.02
C GLU A 158 15.25 5.01 -10.89
N LEU A 159 15.20 4.03 -9.98
CA LEU A 159 14.01 3.20 -9.81
C LEU A 159 12.81 4.00 -9.28
N MET A 160 13.05 4.92 -8.34
CA MET A 160 12.00 5.81 -7.84
C MET A 160 11.47 6.75 -8.92
N VAL A 161 12.35 7.31 -9.77
CA VAL A 161 11.96 8.16 -10.90
C VAL A 161 11.14 7.35 -11.92
N ARG A 162 11.53 6.10 -12.21
CA ARG A 162 10.76 5.20 -13.08
C ARG A 162 9.38 4.94 -12.52
N HIS A 163 9.26 4.71 -11.21
CA HIS A 163 7.98 4.55 -10.54
C HIS A 163 7.13 5.83 -10.63
N ALA A 164 7.70 6.99 -10.33
CA ALA A 164 7.01 8.28 -10.44
C ALA A 164 6.47 8.53 -11.87
N ALA A 165 7.26 8.21 -12.90
CA ALA A 165 6.80 8.26 -14.27
C ALA A 165 5.67 7.24 -14.55
N GLY A 166 5.68 6.08 -13.89
CA GLY A 166 4.59 5.11 -13.90
C GLY A 166 3.30 5.67 -13.30
N LEU A 167 3.40 6.30 -12.13
CA LEU A 167 2.27 6.96 -11.45
C LEU A 167 1.67 8.10 -12.30
N HIS A 168 2.51 8.87 -12.99
CA HIS A 168 2.04 9.91 -13.91
C HIS A 168 1.20 9.29 -15.05
N ARG A 169 1.71 8.27 -15.74
CA ARG A 169 0.97 7.55 -16.79
C ARG A 169 -0.31 6.92 -16.26
N LEU A 170 -0.29 6.37 -15.04
CA LEU A 170 -1.47 5.82 -14.38
C LEU A 170 -2.55 6.89 -14.20
N ARG A 171 -2.17 8.07 -13.75
CA ARG A 171 -3.07 9.22 -13.61
C ARG A 171 -3.66 9.65 -14.95
N GLU A 172 -2.86 9.76 -16.00
CA GLU A 172 -3.33 10.12 -17.35
C GLU A 172 -4.38 9.13 -17.87
N ARG A 173 -4.18 7.83 -17.63
CA ARG A 173 -5.07 6.76 -18.08
C ARG A 173 -6.35 6.64 -17.26
N THR A 174 -6.29 6.86 -15.95
CA THR A 174 -7.37 6.55 -15.01
C THR A 174 -8.05 7.77 -14.41
N GLY A 175 -7.42 8.94 -14.48
CA GLY A 175 -7.82 10.15 -13.74
C GLY A 175 -7.54 10.07 -12.23
N LYS A 176 -7.04 8.94 -11.71
CA LYS A 176 -6.78 8.73 -10.28
C LYS A 176 -5.40 9.24 -9.89
N MET A 177 -5.33 9.97 -8.79
CA MET A 177 -4.06 10.39 -8.20
C MET A 177 -3.61 9.33 -7.19
N VAL A 178 -2.43 8.75 -7.43
CA VAL A 178 -1.75 7.84 -6.50
C VAL A 178 -0.36 8.37 -6.24
N SER A 179 0.02 8.47 -4.97
CA SER A 179 1.32 8.95 -4.52
C SER A 179 2.11 7.85 -3.82
N LEU A 180 3.43 7.87 -4.00
CA LEU A 180 4.34 7.03 -3.23
C LEU A 180 4.71 7.75 -1.94
N ALA A 181 4.53 7.09 -0.79
CA ALA A 181 4.90 7.59 0.52
C ALA A 181 6.12 6.82 1.06
N LEU A 182 7.27 7.48 1.13
CA LEU A 182 8.45 6.92 1.79
C LEU A 182 8.24 6.97 3.31
N GLU A 183 8.49 5.85 3.99
CA GLU A 183 8.41 5.78 5.46
C GLU A 183 9.83 5.90 6.05
N PRO A 184 10.27 7.09 6.55
CA PRO A 184 11.59 7.21 7.17
C PRO A 184 11.75 6.24 8.34
N GLU A 185 12.83 5.49 8.34
CA GLU A 185 13.10 4.45 9.35
C GLU A 185 14.53 4.54 9.87
N PRO A 186 14.74 4.29 11.18
CA PRO A 186 16.08 4.23 11.76
C PRO A 186 16.97 3.24 11.01
N CYS A 187 18.23 3.62 10.80
CA CYS A 187 19.23 2.82 10.09
C CYS A 187 18.97 2.62 8.59
N CYS A 188 17.98 3.27 8.00
CA CYS A 188 17.77 3.30 6.56
C CYS A 188 18.45 4.51 5.90
N HIS A 189 18.60 4.46 4.57
CA HIS A 189 19.24 5.54 3.80
C HIS A 189 18.49 6.87 3.99
N MET A 190 17.16 6.86 3.93
CA MET A 190 16.32 8.00 4.28
C MET A 190 15.78 7.79 5.70
N GLU A 191 16.51 8.30 6.68
CA GLU A 191 16.18 8.14 8.10
C GLU A 191 15.38 9.32 8.65
N THR A 192 15.57 10.49 8.04
CA THR A 192 14.88 11.74 8.38
C THR A 192 14.32 12.39 7.12
N VAL A 193 13.59 13.49 7.29
CA VAL A 193 13.04 14.28 6.17
C VAL A 193 13.93 15.47 5.79
N ASP A 194 15.09 15.60 6.46
CA ASP A 194 16.09 16.66 6.23
C ASP A 194 17.09 16.28 5.14
#